data_feed401cfb660fdece399890c77a3ce3
#
_entry.id   feed401cfb660fdece399890c77a3ce3
#
_cell.length_a   1.000
_cell.length_b   1.000
_cell.length_c   1.000
_cell.angle_alpha   90.00
_cell.angle_beta   90.00
_cell.angle_gamma   90.00
#
_symmetry.space_group_name_H-M   'P 1'
#
loop_
_entity.id
_entity.type
_entity.pdbx_description
1 polymer ?
#
loop_
_entity_poly.entity_id
_entity_poly.type
_entity_poly.pdbx_seq_one_letter_code
_entity_poly.pdbx_strand_id
1 'polypeptide(L)'
;VAAVAALTLLAILLNIDAAMMSGNYKNVALAGPFAFVEGDLVMGKDVVIPYVHVIGLLRAGLPVLLCVLLFYRRGNARFALGSCALLVGSTVIAEGGTTLYQARTFFGVNSVTLYRDKIYVKLSHGTTIHGLQTRNYVPARDTIIPPPALDGKGRFDLLFRTRRDDAWRWANLTKLPLIPTTYYHPSSPIGDLFGMLTEQGRLRRVGLVGLGAGTLAAYAQPGSRFTFYEIDPAVVEIASPVPGDYAANRFTYIADAMRDKDVTIGYELGDGRLLMRRTPEGPFDLVVLDAFSSDSVPVHLLTKEAVQIYLDKLAEGGLIAFHISNRYFDLRTPLGRIAHELGLRVFVRSDNVVTKEQFAEGKKESLWLVMCRDPEDMGPLQNLPTWDRPGPERDFPLWTDDHANVLGALIPASGR
;
A
#
# COMPACT_ATOMS: atom_id res chain seq x y z
N VAL A 1 -2.55 39.90 -21.13
CA VAL A 1 -2.93 39.97 -19.72
C VAL A 1 -3.25 38.59 -19.19
N ALA A 2 -4.20 37.83 -19.81
CA ALA A 2 -4.59 36.49 -19.30
C ALA A 2 -3.45 35.47 -19.32
N ALA A 3 -2.58 35.47 -20.38
CA ALA A 3 -1.42 34.59 -20.45
C ALA A 3 -0.36 34.91 -19.37
N VAL A 4 -0.15 36.20 -19.10
CA VAL A 4 0.77 36.65 -18.05
C VAL A 4 0.23 36.25 -16.66
N ALA A 5 -1.07 36.46 -16.41
CA ALA A 5 -1.70 36.05 -15.17
C ALA A 5 -1.63 34.52 -14.95
N ALA A 6 -1.85 33.73 -16.00
CA ALA A 6 -1.74 32.27 -15.94
C ALA A 6 -0.29 31.79 -15.67
N LEU A 7 0.70 32.42 -16.32
CA LEU A 7 2.12 32.12 -16.09
C LEU A 7 2.56 32.55 -14.68
N THR A 8 2.07 33.70 -14.20
CA THR A 8 2.36 34.16 -12.84
C THR A 8 1.77 33.22 -11.82
N LEU A 9 0.51 32.79 -12.02
CA LEU A 9 -0.15 31.83 -11.13
C LEU A 9 0.57 30.46 -11.15
N LEU A 10 0.98 30.01 -12.32
CA LEU A 10 1.76 28.78 -12.48
C LEU A 10 3.12 28.88 -11.78
N ALA A 11 3.81 30.02 -11.90
CA ALA A 11 5.08 30.27 -11.23
C ALA A 11 4.91 30.30 -9.70
N ILE A 12 3.82 30.89 -9.21
CA ILE A 12 3.49 30.87 -7.77
C ILE A 12 3.21 29.46 -7.29
N LEU A 13 2.44 28.66 -8.05
CA LEU A 13 2.12 27.27 -7.71
C LEU A 13 3.37 26.38 -7.72
N LEU A 14 4.26 26.54 -8.70
CA LEU A 14 5.53 25.83 -8.79
C LEU A 14 6.46 26.21 -7.62
N ASN A 15 6.49 27.48 -7.21
CA ASN A 15 7.27 27.92 -6.06
C ASN A 15 6.70 27.41 -4.75
N ILE A 16 5.37 27.35 -4.61
CA ILE A 16 4.71 26.76 -3.43
C ILE A 16 5.02 25.26 -3.37
N ASP A 17 4.93 24.54 -4.49
CA ASP A 17 5.22 23.10 -4.55
C ASP A 17 6.71 22.84 -4.25
N ALA A 18 7.62 23.65 -4.80
CA ALA A 18 9.06 23.57 -4.52
C ALA A 18 9.39 23.93 -3.05
N ALA A 19 8.74 24.93 -2.48
CA ALA A 19 8.90 25.31 -1.07
C ALA A 19 8.38 24.20 -0.14
N MET A 20 7.25 23.59 -0.50
CA MET A 20 6.69 22.46 0.24
C MET A 20 7.56 21.20 0.16
N MET A 21 8.15 20.93 -1.00
CA MET A 21 9.10 19.82 -1.19
C MET A 21 10.42 20.03 -0.46
N SER A 22 10.83 21.27 -0.21
CA SER A 22 12.07 21.60 0.51
C SER A 22 11.95 21.66 2.04
N GLY A 23 10.76 21.38 2.60
CA GLY A 23 10.51 21.44 4.04
C GLY A 23 10.48 22.86 4.63
N ASN A 24 10.59 23.91 3.78
CA ASN A 24 10.62 25.31 4.19
C ASN A 24 9.23 25.96 4.31
N TYR A 25 8.18 25.17 4.37
CA TYR A 25 6.78 25.60 4.25
C TYR A 25 6.11 26.03 5.57
N LYS A 26 6.86 26.07 6.67
CA LYS A 26 6.22 26.23 7.99
C LYS A 26 5.32 27.45 8.15
N ASN A 27 5.50 28.51 7.35
CA ASN A 27 4.63 29.68 7.38
C ASN A 27 4.75 30.50 6.09
N VAL A 28 4.09 30.13 5.01
CA VAL A 28 3.96 30.97 3.82
C VAL A 28 2.69 31.81 3.96
N ALA A 29 2.83 33.09 4.31
CA ALA A 29 1.72 34.02 4.29
C ALA A 29 1.42 34.42 2.83
N LEU A 30 0.20 34.14 2.37
CA LEU A 30 -0.35 34.70 1.14
C LEU A 30 -0.98 36.06 1.43
N ALA A 31 -1.02 36.94 0.43
CA ALA A 31 -1.65 38.25 0.59
C ALA A 31 -3.16 38.09 0.88
N GLY A 32 -3.63 38.62 2.02
CA GLY A 32 -5.04 38.58 2.43
C GLY A 32 -5.35 37.57 3.54
N PRO A 33 -6.61 37.10 3.62
CA PRO A 33 -7.05 36.17 4.69
C PRO A 33 -6.60 34.71 4.50
N PHE A 34 -5.65 34.45 3.60
CA PHE A 34 -5.19 33.12 3.26
C PHE A 34 -3.77 32.92 3.80
N ALA A 35 -3.54 31.80 4.45
CA ALA A 35 -2.22 31.37 4.88
C ALA A 35 -2.08 29.86 4.72
N PHE A 36 -0.89 29.40 4.39
CA PHE A 36 -0.56 27.98 4.53
C PHE A 36 0.06 27.76 5.91
N VAL A 37 -0.58 26.92 6.71
CA VAL A 37 -0.11 26.54 8.05
C VAL A 37 0.08 25.04 8.07
N GLU A 38 1.30 24.58 8.34
CA GLU A 38 1.68 23.16 8.33
C GLU A 38 1.28 22.39 7.04
N GLY A 39 1.19 23.11 5.92
CA GLY A 39 0.84 22.52 4.62
C GLY A 39 -0.64 22.63 4.25
N ASP A 40 -1.53 23.02 5.15
CA ASP A 40 -2.94 23.19 4.87
C ASP A 40 -3.27 24.65 4.55
N LEU A 41 -4.21 24.87 3.60
CA LEU A 41 -4.70 26.21 3.30
C LEU A 41 -5.71 26.64 4.36
N VAL A 42 -5.37 27.66 5.11
CA VAL A 42 -6.25 28.28 6.12
C VAL A 42 -6.92 29.51 5.53
N MET A 43 -8.25 29.53 5.56
CA MET A 43 -9.08 30.64 5.09
C MET A 43 -9.84 31.24 6.27
N GLY A 44 -9.40 32.42 6.74
CA GLY A 44 -10.02 33.04 7.90
C GLY A 44 -9.77 32.29 9.20
N LYS A 45 -10.72 32.29 10.13
CA LYS A 45 -10.56 31.66 11.46
C LYS A 45 -11.02 30.21 11.53
N ASP A 46 -11.84 29.75 10.57
CA ASP A 46 -12.62 28.53 10.76
C ASP A 46 -12.57 27.52 9.58
N VAL A 47 -11.89 27.84 8.47
CA VAL A 47 -11.85 26.96 7.31
C VAL A 47 -10.42 26.50 7.04
N VAL A 48 -10.16 25.22 7.25
CA VAL A 48 -8.89 24.55 6.93
C VAL A 48 -9.14 23.59 5.78
N ILE A 49 -8.47 23.81 4.65
CA ILE A 49 -8.55 22.91 3.48
C ILE A 49 -7.23 22.13 3.39
N PRO A 50 -7.26 20.81 3.54
CA PRO A 50 -6.07 20.00 3.42
C PRO A 50 -5.35 20.22 2.09
N TYR A 51 -4.04 20.33 2.12
CA TYR A 51 -3.18 20.57 0.95
C TYR A 51 -3.49 19.64 -0.24
N VAL A 52 -3.71 18.36 0.05
CA VAL A 52 -4.07 17.35 -0.96
C VAL A 52 -5.32 17.75 -1.76
N HIS A 53 -6.32 18.34 -1.11
CA HIS A 53 -7.55 18.79 -1.78
C HIS A 53 -7.33 20.07 -2.57
N VAL A 54 -6.50 20.99 -2.06
CA VAL A 54 -6.14 22.23 -2.77
C VAL A 54 -5.39 21.91 -4.06
N ILE A 55 -4.40 21.03 -4.01
CA ILE A 55 -3.64 20.60 -5.19
C ILE A 55 -4.54 19.84 -6.17
N GLY A 56 -5.40 18.96 -5.68
CA GLY A 56 -6.38 18.24 -6.52
C GLY A 56 -7.32 19.21 -7.25
N LEU A 57 -7.85 20.18 -6.55
CA LEU A 57 -8.73 21.20 -7.13
C LEU A 57 -8.01 22.08 -8.15
N LEU A 58 -6.76 22.46 -7.90
CA LEU A 58 -5.95 23.26 -8.81
C LEU A 58 -5.53 22.42 -10.04
N ARG A 59 -5.13 21.17 -9.85
CA ARG A 59 -4.76 20.28 -10.95
C ARG A 59 -5.92 19.96 -11.90
N ALA A 60 -7.13 19.77 -11.36
CA ALA A 60 -8.32 19.49 -12.18
C ALA A 60 -9.05 20.76 -12.63
N GLY A 61 -9.19 21.74 -11.76
CA GLY A 61 -9.99 22.94 -12.00
C GLY A 61 -9.30 23.97 -12.90
N LEU A 62 -7.98 24.15 -12.74
CA LEU A 62 -7.23 25.13 -13.54
C LEU A 62 -7.20 24.79 -15.03
N PRO A 63 -6.94 23.55 -15.48
CA PRO A 63 -7.03 23.18 -16.90
C PRO A 63 -8.45 23.40 -17.45
N VAL A 64 -9.48 23.05 -16.69
CA VAL A 64 -10.89 23.26 -17.10
C VAL A 64 -11.19 24.73 -17.25
N LEU A 65 -10.82 25.56 -16.26
CA LEU A 65 -11.03 27.00 -16.30
C LEU A 65 -10.30 27.65 -17.49
N LEU A 66 -9.07 27.24 -17.74
CA LEU A 66 -8.29 27.74 -18.89
C LEU A 66 -8.88 27.27 -20.23
N CYS A 67 -9.39 26.05 -20.33
CA CYS A 67 -10.14 25.59 -21.50
C CYS A 67 -11.39 26.46 -21.74
N VAL A 68 -12.17 26.72 -20.67
CA VAL A 68 -13.36 27.61 -20.77
C VAL A 68 -12.99 29.01 -21.22
N LEU A 69 -11.94 29.61 -20.65
CA LEU A 69 -11.45 30.95 -21.03
C LEU A 69 -10.94 31.02 -22.46
N LEU A 70 -10.29 29.94 -22.95
CA LEU A 70 -9.81 29.84 -24.35
C LEU A 70 -10.95 29.60 -25.32
N PHE A 71 -11.98 28.84 -24.93
CA PHE A 71 -13.18 28.59 -25.75
C PHE A 71 -14.02 29.87 -25.98
N TYR A 72 -14.04 30.80 -25.05
CA TYR A 72 -14.78 32.05 -25.17
C TYR A 72 -14.20 33.02 -26.21
N ARG A 73 -12.95 32.78 -26.65
CA ARG A 73 -12.32 33.57 -27.74
C ARG A 73 -12.20 32.73 -29.03
N ARG A 74 -13.10 32.93 -29.96
CA ARG A 74 -13.21 32.32 -31.29
C ARG A 74 -11.86 32.02 -31.99
N GLY A 75 -11.47 30.73 -32.03
CA GLY A 75 -10.33 30.24 -32.76
C GLY A 75 -9.95 28.80 -32.43
N ASN A 76 -10.44 27.82 -33.22
CA ASN A 76 -10.29 26.39 -32.98
C ASN A 76 -8.83 25.92 -32.80
N ALA A 77 -7.89 26.50 -33.56
CA ALA A 77 -6.48 26.13 -33.48
C ALA A 77 -5.82 26.58 -32.17
N ARG A 78 -6.20 27.75 -31.66
CA ARG A 78 -5.68 28.26 -30.38
C ARG A 78 -6.22 27.50 -29.21
N PHE A 79 -7.48 27.05 -29.27
CA PHE A 79 -8.09 26.15 -28.29
C PHE A 79 -7.38 24.80 -28.25
N ALA A 80 -7.16 24.16 -29.41
CA ALA A 80 -6.48 22.89 -29.52
C ALA A 80 -5.04 22.96 -28.98
N LEU A 81 -4.26 23.96 -29.37
CA LEU A 81 -2.88 24.16 -28.89
C LEU A 81 -2.83 24.46 -27.38
N GLY A 82 -3.75 25.29 -26.89
CA GLY A 82 -3.84 25.59 -25.44
C GLY A 82 -4.23 24.36 -24.63
N SER A 83 -5.19 23.57 -25.11
CA SER A 83 -5.59 22.32 -24.45
C SER A 83 -4.49 21.27 -24.46
N CYS A 84 -3.77 21.12 -25.59
CA CYS A 84 -2.59 20.25 -25.66
C CYS A 84 -1.47 20.70 -24.71
N ALA A 85 -1.16 22.00 -24.68
CA ALA A 85 -0.14 22.54 -23.78
C ALA A 85 -0.51 22.34 -22.29
N LEU A 86 -1.79 22.47 -21.96
CA LEU A 86 -2.29 22.23 -20.59
C LEU A 86 -2.25 20.74 -20.23
N LEU A 87 -2.62 19.86 -21.14
CA LEU A 87 -2.53 18.41 -20.93
C LEU A 87 -1.08 17.97 -20.75
N VAL A 88 -0.17 18.45 -21.61
CA VAL A 88 1.26 18.16 -21.48
C VAL A 88 1.83 18.80 -20.21
N GLY A 89 1.46 20.04 -19.89
CA GLY A 89 1.88 20.71 -18.67
C GLY A 89 1.39 19.98 -17.40
N SER A 90 0.14 19.51 -17.39
CA SER A 90 -0.40 18.75 -16.26
C SER A 90 0.29 17.40 -16.04
N THR A 91 0.73 16.74 -17.12
CA THR A 91 1.48 15.48 -17.00
C THR A 91 2.91 15.70 -16.48
N VAL A 92 3.55 16.81 -16.83
CA VAL A 92 4.90 17.16 -16.34
C VAL A 92 4.86 17.59 -14.86
N ILE A 93 3.79 18.24 -14.43
CA ILE A 93 3.62 18.70 -13.03
C ILE A 93 3.14 17.55 -12.11
N ALA A 94 2.58 16.47 -12.68
CA ALA A 94 1.87 15.44 -11.92
C ALA A 94 2.76 14.58 -11.01
N GLU A 95 4.07 14.52 -11.21
CA GLU A 95 4.96 13.71 -10.38
C GLU A 95 6.23 14.47 -9.99
N GLY A 96 6.18 15.23 -8.88
CA GLY A 96 7.33 15.92 -8.28
C GLY A 96 8.38 15.00 -7.64
N GLY A 97 8.48 13.73 -8.04
CA GLY A 97 9.47 12.77 -7.53
C GLY A 97 10.56 12.48 -8.56
N THR A 98 11.81 12.32 -8.11
CA THR A 98 12.88 11.82 -8.98
C THR A 98 12.58 10.36 -9.32
N THR A 99 12.31 10.06 -10.58
CA THR A 99 12.13 8.68 -11.05
C THR A 99 13.49 7.99 -11.08
N LEU A 100 13.61 6.88 -10.35
CA LEU A 100 14.81 6.03 -10.32
C LEU A 100 14.74 4.94 -11.39
N TYR A 101 13.55 4.43 -11.64
CA TYR A 101 13.31 3.36 -12.59
C TYR A 101 11.86 3.36 -13.05
N GLN A 102 11.63 2.99 -14.31
CA GLN A 102 10.30 2.81 -14.86
C GLN A 102 10.30 1.65 -15.85
N ALA A 103 9.32 0.78 -15.74
CA ALA A 103 9.09 -0.31 -16.68
C ALA A 103 7.64 -0.35 -17.11
N ARG A 104 7.40 -0.57 -18.40
CA ARG A 104 6.07 -0.83 -18.94
C ARG A 104 5.96 -2.30 -19.30
N THR A 105 4.94 -2.95 -18.78
CA THR A 105 4.62 -4.34 -19.07
C THR A 105 3.20 -4.47 -19.63
N PHE A 106 2.75 -5.68 -19.89
CA PHE A 106 1.35 -5.95 -20.24
C PHE A 106 0.39 -5.50 -19.12
N PHE A 107 0.82 -5.58 -17.88
CA PHE A 107 0.02 -5.26 -16.69
C PHE A 107 -0.05 -3.76 -16.38
N GLY A 108 0.80 -2.94 -17.01
CA GLY A 108 0.81 -1.49 -16.87
C GLY A 108 2.20 -0.88 -16.71
N VAL A 109 2.28 0.24 -16.01
CA VAL A 109 3.54 0.98 -15.80
C VAL A 109 3.93 0.92 -14.32
N ASN A 110 5.03 0.24 -14.04
CA ASN A 110 5.68 0.25 -12.73
C ASN A 110 6.68 1.39 -12.66
N SER A 111 6.62 2.20 -11.61
CA SER A 111 7.52 3.33 -11.38
C SER A 111 8.15 3.25 -10.01
N VAL A 112 9.46 3.37 -9.94
CA VAL A 112 10.22 3.51 -8.71
C VAL A 112 10.67 4.96 -8.59
N THR A 113 10.20 5.66 -7.57
CA THR A 113 10.45 7.11 -7.40
C THR A 113 10.94 7.41 -5.99
N LEU A 114 11.69 8.52 -5.84
CA LEU A 114 11.97 9.09 -4.53
C LEU A 114 10.73 9.84 -4.04
N TYR A 115 10.38 9.65 -2.79
CA TYR A 115 9.15 10.13 -2.18
C TYR A 115 9.43 10.79 -0.83
N ARG A 116 8.66 11.82 -0.46
CA ARG A 116 8.79 12.58 0.78
C ARG A 116 10.24 13.03 1.04
N ASP A 117 10.64 14.10 0.38
CA ASP A 117 11.98 14.70 0.50
C ASP A 117 13.13 13.69 0.31
N LYS A 118 12.90 12.71 -0.57
CA LYS A 118 13.87 11.65 -0.90
C LYS A 118 14.17 10.67 0.25
N ILE A 119 13.33 10.65 1.28
CA ILE A 119 13.49 9.73 2.43
C ILE A 119 13.10 8.31 2.05
N TYR A 120 12.06 8.17 1.21
CA TYR A 120 11.55 6.88 0.79
C TYR A 120 11.83 6.60 -0.68
N VAL A 121 12.09 5.34 -0.99
CA VAL A 121 11.88 4.76 -2.32
C VAL A 121 10.46 4.24 -2.37
N LYS A 122 9.72 4.63 -3.40
CA LYS A 122 8.30 4.26 -3.60
C LYS A 122 8.16 3.44 -4.87
N LEU A 123 7.53 2.27 -4.76
CA LEU A 123 7.00 1.54 -5.89
C LEU A 123 5.55 1.93 -6.10
N SER A 124 5.21 2.36 -7.31
CA SER A 124 3.83 2.60 -7.72
C SER A 124 3.53 1.97 -9.06
N HIS A 125 2.28 1.51 -9.21
CA HIS A 125 1.71 1.05 -10.47
C HIS A 125 0.49 1.94 -10.76
N GLY A 126 0.59 2.76 -11.80
CA GLY A 126 -0.37 3.85 -12.00
C GLY A 126 -0.40 4.80 -10.78
N THR A 127 -1.57 4.95 -10.17
CA THR A 127 -1.79 5.79 -8.97
C THR A 127 -1.64 5.04 -7.65
N THR A 128 -1.54 3.70 -7.70
CA THR A 128 -1.51 2.85 -6.51
C THR A 128 -0.08 2.63 -6.02
N ILE A 129 0.13 2.76 -4.70
CA ILE A 129 1.41 2.49 -4.05
C ILE A 129 1.47 1.02 -3.68
N HIS A 130 2.48 0.31 -4.19
CA HIS A 130 2.73 -1.10 -3.93
C HIS A 130 3.87 -1.36 -2.95
N GLY A 131 4.52 -0.32 -2.45
CA GLY A 131 5.53 -0.42 -1.42
C GLY A 131 6.31 0.86 -1.23
N LEU A 132 6.81 1.04 -0.03
CA LEU A 132 7.74 2.09 0.38
C LEU A 132 8.90 1.44 1.13
N GLN A 133 10.08 2.06 1.04
CA GLN A 133 11.22 1.71 1.89
C GLN A 133 12.04 2.96 2.18
N THR A 134 12.62 3.07 3.37
CA THR A 134 13.52 4.17 3.71
C THR A 134 14.81 4.09 2.88
N ARG A 135 15.22 5.21 2.28
CA ARG A 135 16.36 5.26 1.37
C ARG A 135 17.72 5.06 2.05
N ASN A 136 17.86 5.58 3.25
CA ASN A 136 19.14 5.59 3.97
C ASN A 136 19.28 4.40 4.91
N TYR A 137 18.57 3.31 4.63
CA TYR A 137 18.73 2.08 5.37
C TYR A 137 20.15 1.54 5.13
N VAL A 138 20.98 1.59 6.16
CA VAL A 138 22.25 0.87 6.21
C VAL A 138 21.98 -0.39 7.01
N PRO A 139 22.10 -1.58 6.40
CA PRO A 139 21.90 -2.82 7.12
C PRO A 139 22.86 -2.89 8.29
N ALA A 140 22.34 -3.02 9.49
CA ALA A 140 23.17 -3.32 10.65
C ALA A 140 23.73 -4.73 10.45
N ARG A 141 25.03 -4.85 10.28
CA ARG A 141 25.72 -6.12 9.99
C ARG A 141 25.46 -7.22 11.03
N ASP A 142 24.97 -6.88 12.22
CA ASP A 142 24.92 -7.78 13.37
C ASP A 142 23.64 -7.70 14.21
N THR A 143 22.57 -7.07 13.72
CA THR A 143 21.34 -7.01 14.50
C THR A 143 20.38 -8.11 14.04
N ILE A 144 20.36 -9.22 14.77
CA ILE A 144 19.21 -10.12 14.80
C ILE A 144 18.06 -9.26 15.35
N ILE A 145 17.07 -8.97 14.53
CA ILE A 145 15.85 -8.31 14.98
C ILE A 145 15.12 -9.37 15.82
N PRO A 146 14.99 -9.21 17.13
CA PRO A 146 14.14 -10.10 17.89
C PRO A 146 12.72 -10.01 17.30
N PRO A 147 11.98 -11.11 17.21
CA PRO A 147 10.60 -11.06 16.80
C PRO A 147 9.89 -10.02 17.66
N PRO A 148 9.07 -9.16 17.05
CA PRO A 148 8.34 -8.16 17.80
C PRO A 148 7.43 -8.88 18.80
N ALA A 149 7.57 -8.53 20.07
CA ALA A 149 6.70 -9.04 21.10
C ALA A 149 5.32 -8.40 20.98
N LEU A 150 4.26 -9.19 21.06
CA LEU A 150 2.91 -8.66 21.24
C LEU A 150 2.82 -8.02 22.63
N ASP A 151 2.37 -6.76 22.70
CA ASP A 151 1.95 -6.22 23.99
C ASP A 151 0.74 -7.01 24.50
N GLY A 152 0.46 -6.91 25.78
CA GLY A 152 -0.71 -7.60 26.39
C GLY A 152 -2.07 -7.17 25.82
N LYS A 153 -2.09 -6.33 24.78
CA LYS A 153 -3.25 -5.86 24.02
C LYS A 153 -3.25 -6.39 22.58
N GLY A 154 -2.37 -7.34 22.25
CA GLY A 154 -2.24 -7.91 20.92
C GLY A 154 -1.64 -6.95 19.89
N ARG A 155 -0.90 -5.94 20.33
CA ARG A 155 -0.15 -5.04 19.46
C ARG A 155 1.32 -5.34 19.56
N PHE A 156 2.02 -5.22 18.46
CA PHE A 156 3.46 -5.17 18.50
C PHE A 156 3.91 -3.95 19.30
N ASP A 157 4.51 -4.15 20.46
CA ASP A 157 5.21 -3.10 21.17
C ASP A 157 6.58 -2.88 20.51
N LEU A 158 6.50 -2.36 19.29
CA LEU A 158 7.69 -2.13 18.50
C LEU A 158 8.47 -0.98 19.08
N LEU A 159 9.73 -1.19 19.21
CA LEU A 159 10.93 -0.30 19.14
C LEU A 159 10.73 1.23 19.17
N PHE A 160 9.51 1.71 18.96
CA PHE A 160 9.13 3.12 18.96
C PHE A 160 8.63 3.61 20.31
N ARG A 161 8.60 2.76 21.29
CA ARG A 161 8.14 3.10 22.62
C ARG A 161 9.14 3.91 23.38
N THR A 162 9.83 4.76 22.94
CA THR A 162 10.58 5.69 23.78
C THR A 162 11.39 6.65 22.93
N ARG A 163 10.89 7.78 22.65
CA ARG A 163 11.52 9.07 22.97
C ARG A 163 10.82 10.19 22.26
N ARG A 164 10.47 11.20 23.02
CA ARG A 164 9.79 12.43 22.64
C ARG A 164 10.63 13.41 21.80
N ASP A 165 11.66 12.91 21.13
CA ASP A 165 12.60 13.77 20.41
C ASP A 165 12.55 13.51 18.93
N ASP A 166 11.84 14.35 18.18
CA ASP A 166 11.66 14.22 16.73
C ASP A 166 13.00 14.30 15.97
N ALA A 167 13.95 15.05 16.45
CA ALA A 167 15.30 15.13 15.87
C ALA A 167 16.07 13.80 15.96
N TRP A 168 15.85 13.04 17.03
CA TRP A 168 16.44 11.71 17.20
C TRP A 168 15.88 10.70 16.20
N ARG A 169 14.56 10.78 15.89
CA ARG A 169 13.93 9.90 14.91
C ARG A 169 14.61 9.97 13.54
N TRP A 170 14.82 11.16 13.05
CA TRP A 170 15.41 11.38 11.73
C TRP A 170 16.88 10.98 11.67
N ALA A 171 17.65 11.27 12.71
CA ALA A 171 19.06 10.91 12.79
C ALA A 171 19.30 9.41 12.90
N ASN A 172 18.33 8.65 13.40
CA ASN A 172 18.45 7.21 13.64
C ASN A 172 17.65 6.34 12.67
N LEU A 173 16.81 6.91 11.80
CA LEU A 173 16.13 6.17 10.72
C LEU A 173 17.12 5.41 9.83
N THR A 174 18.35 5.92 9.69
CA THR A 174 19.43 5.27 8.96
C THR A 174 20.00 4.03 9.66
N LYS A 175 19.68 3.84 10.95
CA LYS A 175 20.16 2.74 11.79
C LYS A 175 19.04 1.79 12.24
N LEU A 176 17.78 2.10 11.87
CA LEU A 176 16.65 1.27 12.23
C LEU A 176 16.67 -0.04 11.44
N PRO A 177 16.25 -1.14 12.08
CA PRO A 177 16.02 -2.39 11.38
C PRO A 177 14.99 -2.21 10.26
N LEU A 178 15.02 -3.10 9.30
CA LEU A 178 14.10 -3.10 8.17
C LEU A 178 12.65 -3.25 8.68
N ILE A 179 11.91 -2.15 8.66
CA ILE A 179 10.52 -2.14 9.13
C ILE A 179 9.60 -2.21 7.92
N PRO A 180 8.66 -3.15 7.91
CA PRO A 180 7.59 -3.14 6.92
C PRO A 180 6.84 -1.81 6.96
N THR A 181 6.67 -1.17 5.82
CA THR A 181 5.97 0.12 5.69
C THR A 181 4.60 -0.07 5.02
N THR A 182 3.92 1.01 4.71
CA THR A 182 2.59 1.05 4.07
C THR A 182 1.53 0.33 4.91
N TYR A 183 0.65 -0.38 4.26
CA TYR A 183 -0.38 -1.22 4.87
C TYR A 183 0.17 -2.55 5.43
N TYR A 184 1.49 -2.77 5.31
CA TYR A 184 2.20 -3.89 5.93
C TYR A 184 2.88 -3.52 7.25
N HIS A 185 2.71 -2.27 7.71
CA HIS A 185 3.33 -1.81 8.96
C HIS A 185 3.00 -2.75 10.12
N PRO A 186 3.93 -2.99 11.08
CA PRO A 186 3.71 -3.93 12.17
C PRO A 186 2.46 -3.68 13.01
N SER A 187 2.01 -2.42 13.12
CA SER A 187 0.74 -2.09 13.79
C SER A 187 -0.50 -2.21 12.89
N SER A 188 -0.34 -2.69 11.66
CA SER A 188 -1.44 -2.97 10.73
C SER A 188 -2.06 -4.35 11.00
N PRO A 189 -3.25 -4.65 10.43
CA PRO A 189 -3.87 -5.96 10.59
C PRO A 189 -3.00 -7.13 10.16
N ILE A 190 -2.27 -7.00 9.06
CA ILE A 190 -1.37 -8.06 8.61
C ILE A 190 -0.16 -8.21 9.54
N GLY A 191 0.32 -7.10 10.13
CA GLY A 191 1.35 -7.13 11.16
C GLY A 191 0.91 -7.93 12.40
N ASP A 192 -0.34 -7.77 12.86
CA ASP A 192 -0.89 -8.58 13.95
C ASP A 192 -0.83 -10.09 13.65
N LEU A 193 -1.19 -10.48 12.40
CA LEU A 193 -1.18 -11.90 12.00
C LEU A 193 0.24 -12.48 12.01
N PHE A 194 1.18 -11.77 11.39
CA PHE A 194 2.59 -12.21 11.38
C PHE A 194 3.16 -12.30 12.79
N GLY A 195 2.82 -11.35 13.66
CA GLY A 195 3.25 -11.37 15.04
C GLY A 195 2.68 -12.54 15.83
N MET A 196 1.39 -12.73 15.75
CA MET A 196 0.72 -13.84 16.42
C MET A 196 1.30 -15.19 15.96
N LEU A 197 1.46 -15.40 14.65
CA LEU A 197 2.03 -16.65 14.13
C LEU A 197 3.50 -16.83 14.54
N THR A 198 4.28 -15.75 14.61
CA THR A 198 5.66 -15.78 15.10
C THR A 198 5.74 -16.19 16.55
N GLU A 199 4.95 -15.57 17.43
CA GLU A 199 4.92 -15.89 18.86
C GLU A 199 4.49 -17.32 19.14
N GLN A 200 3.59 -17.85 18.31
CA GLN A 200 3.13 -19.24 18.42
C GLN A 200 4.10 -20.25 17.77
N GLY A 201 5.21 -19.79 17.15
CA GLY A 201 6.14 -20.64 16.41
C GLY A 201 5.51 -21.30 15.18
N ARG A 202 4.44 -20.71 14.65
CA ARG A 202 3.65 -21.21 13.52
C ARG A 202 4.04 -20.53 12.17
N LEU A 203 4.90 -19.53 12.16
CA LEU A 203 5.31 -18.84 10.95
C LEU A 203 6.45 -19.59 10.25
N ARG A 204 6.13 -20.70 9.60
CA ARG A 204 7.13 -21.56 8.93
C ARG A 204 7.03 -21.51 7.41
N ARG A 205 5.83 -21.66 6.87
CA ARG A 205 5.58 -21.65 5.42
C ARG A 205 4.50 -20.64 5.07
N VAL A 206 4.85 -19.67 4.24
CA VAL A 206 3.95 -18.60 3.83
C VAL A 206 3.87 -18.54 2.31
N GLY A 207 2.66 -18.63 1.77
CA GLY A 207 2.36 -18.43 0.36
C GLY A 207 1.82 -17.01 0.15
N LEU A 208 2.40 -16.26 -0.77
CA LEU A 208 2.13 -14.84 -0.97
C LEU A 208 1.76 -14.59 -2.42
N VAL A 209 0.50 -14.27 -2.70
CA VAL A 209 0.03 -13.91 -4.04
C VAL A 209 0.14 -12.40 -4.20
N GLY A 210 1.08 -11.98 -5.04
CA GLY A 210 1.57 -10.61 -5.18
C GLY A 210 2.90 -10.39 -4.44
N LEU A 211 3.82 -9.68 -5.08
CA LEU A 211 5.16 -9.41 -4.55
C LEU A 211 5.32 -7.95 -4.11
N GLY A 212 4.85 -7.02 -4.94
CA GLY A 212 5.07 -5.59 -4.71
C GLY A 212 6.56 -5.26 -4.53
N ALA A 213 6.90 -4.52 -3.49
CA ALA A 213 8.28 -4.21 -3.13
C ALA A 213 8.99 -5.32 -2.33
N GLY A 214 8.34 -6.47 -2.14
CA GLY A 214 8.86 -7.55 -1.29
C GLY A 214 8.74 -7.28 0.21
N THR A 215 7.93 -6.32 0.61
CA THR A 215 7.86 -5.82 2.01
C THR A 215 7.54 -6.93 3.02
N LEU A 216 6.69 -7.89 2.66
CA LEU A 216 6.32 -8.99 3.56
C LEU A 216 7.50 -9.93 3.89
N ALA A 217 8.57 -9.92 3.09
CA ALA A 217 9.78 -10.66 3.43
C ALA A 217 10.44 -10.20 4.75
N ALA A 218 10.19 -8.95 5.16
CA ALA A 218 10.69 -8.43 6.42
C ALA A 218 10.13 -9.14 7.66
N TYR A 219 9.06 -9.91 7.51
CA TYR A 219 8.49 -10.75 8.59
C TYR A 219 9.10 -12.15 8.67
N ALA A 220 9.93 -12.54 7.70
CA ALA A 220 10.53 -13.87 7.70
C ALA A 220 11.38 -14.10 8.94
N GLN A 221 11.27 -15.29 9.52
CA GLN A 221 11.98 -15.71 10.72
C GLN A 221 12.96 -16.84 10.38
N PRO A 222 14.02 -17.07 11.18
CA PRO A 222 14.87 -18.22 11.02
C PRO A 222 14.07 -19.52 10.93
N GLY A 223 14.37 -20.33 9.91
CA GLY A 223 13.63 -21.57 9.62
C GLY A 223 12.35 -21.39 8.80
N SER A 224 11.99 -20.16 8.42
CA SER A 224 10.82 -19.91 7.59
C SER A 224 11.11 -19.97 6.10
N ARG A 225 10.07 -20.34 5.33
CA ARG A 225 10.05 -20.32 3.87
C ARG A 225 8.89 -19.48 3.38
N PHE A 226 9.19 -18.44 2.59
CA PHE A 226 8.22 -17.57 1.95
C PHE A 226 8.26 -17.78 0.44
N THR A 227 7.11 -18.07 -0.18
CA THR A 227 7.00 -18.26 -1.62
C THR A 227 6.08 -17.20 -2.20
N PHE A 228 6.62 -16.31 -3.03
CA PHE A 228 5.88 -15.28 -3.73
C PHE A 228 5.43 -15.75 -5.09
N TYR A 229 4.18 -15.55 -5.42
CA TYR A 229 3.56 -15.78 -6.73
C TYR A 229 3.28 -14.44 -7.37
N GLU A 230 4.04 -14.07 -8.38
CA GLU A 230 3.98 -12.75 -9.02
C GLU A 230 3.74 -12.90 -10.53
N ILE A 231 2.82 -12.11 -11.07
CA ILE A 231 2.45 -12.19 -12.48
C ILE A 231 3.33 -11.27 -13.37
N ASP A 232 3.82 -10.16 -12.82
CA ASP A 232 4.58 -9.15 -13.57
C ASP A 232 6.09 -9.35 -13.39
N PRO A 233 6.83 -9.76 -14.44
CA PRO A 233 8.27 -9.96 -14.36
C PRO A 233 9.03 -8.68 -13.98
N ALA A 234 8.50 -7.48 -14.31
CA ALA A 234 9.14 -6.22 -13.92
C ALA A 234 9.07 -5.99 -12.41
N VAL A 235 8.00 -6.45 -11.74
CA VAL A 235 7.89 -6.38 -10.27
C VAL A 235 8.93 -7.31 -9.63
N VAL A 236 9.11 -8.50 -10.18
CA VAL A 236 10.17 -9.43 -9.73
C VAL A 236 11.55 -8.78 -9.88
N GLU A 237 11.86 -8.17 -11.02
CA GLU A 237 13.13 -7.45 -11.24
C GLU A 237 13.33 -6.30 -10.25
N ILE A 238 12.27 -5.54 -9.94
CA ILE A 238 12.33 -4.40 -9.01
C ILE A 238 12.61 -4.86 -7.57
N ALA A 239 12.00 -5.95 -7.13
CA ALA A 239 12.07 -6.43 -5.76
C ALA A 239 13.21 -7.44 -5.51
N SER A 240 13.71 -8.09 -6.57
CA SER A 240 14.77 -9.10 -6.45
C SER A 240 16.12 -8.50 -6.06
N PRO A 241 16.86 -9.16 -5.18
CA PRO A 241 18.20 -8.70 -4.83
C PRO A 241 19.17 -8.91 -5.99
N VAL A 242 20.08 -7.94 -6.18
CA VAL A 242 21.27 -8.10 -7.01
C VAL A 242 22.38 -8.58 -6.09
N PRO A 243 22.89 -9.81 -6.23
CA PRO A 243 23.92 -10.34 -5.36
C PRO A 243 25.18 -9.47 -5.34
N GLY A 244 25.61 -9.08 -4.15
CA GLY A 244 26.84 -8.30 -3.95
C GLY A 244 26.71 -6.81 -4.26
N ASP A 245 25.62 -6.32 -4.81
CA ASP A 245 25.42 -4.91 -5.15
C ASP A 245 24.14 -4.33 -4.53
N TYR A 246 24.26 -3.87 -3.29
CA TYR A 246 23.15 -3.19 -2.59
C TYR A 246 22.79 -1.84 -3.20
N ALA A 247 23.72 -1.18 -3.90
CA ALA A 247 23.45 0.10 -4.53
C ALA A 247 22.52 -0.05 -5.76
N ALA A 248 22.58 -1.20 -6.42
CA ALA A 248 21.67 -1.53 -7.52
C ALA A 248 20.28 -1.98 -7.05
N ASN A 249 20.15 -2.42 -5.80
CA ASN A 249 18.86 -2.87 -5.26
C ASN A 249 17.94 -1.66 -5.03
N ARG A 250 16.80 -1.66 -5.66
CA ARG A 250 15.79 -0.62 -5.50
C ARG A 250 15.05 -0.76 -4.17
N PHE A 251 14.79 -2.01 -3.78
CA PHE A 251 14.26 -2.42 -2.48
C PHE A 251 15.16 -3.51 -1.90
N THR A 252 15.32 -3.55 -0.59
CA THR A 252 16.26 -4.47 0.07
C THR A 252 15.55 -5.49 0.95
N TYR A 253 14.21 -5.45 1.07
CA TYR A 253 13.44 -6.34 1.95
C TYR A 253 13.81 -7.81 1.80
N ILE A 254 13.86 -8.29 0.57
CA ILE A 254 14.19 -9.68 0.28
C ILE A 254 15.67 -9.97 0.51
N ALA A 255 16.55 -9.08 0.03
CA ALA A 255 18.00 -9.24 0.24
C ALA A 255 18.34 -9.27 1.73
N ASP A 256 17.67 -8.46 2.53
CA ASP A 256 17.90 -8.37 3.97
C ASP A 256 17.36 -9.61 4.70
N ALA A 257 16.16 -10.09 4.33
CA ALA A 257 15.61 -11.32 4.87
C ALA A 257 16.52 -12.54 4.58
N MET A 258 17.06 -12.62 3.35
CA MET A 258 17.94 -13.72 2.93
C MET A 258 19.36 -13.67 3.53
N ARG A 259 19.71 -12.63 4.30
CA ARG A 259 20.98 -12.62 5.04
C ARG A 259 21.03 -13.66 6.14
N ASP A 260 19.89 -13.97 6.71
CA ASP A 260 19.76 -15.13 7.59
C ASP A 260 19.74 -16.38 6.72
N LYS A 261 20.73 -17.25 6.91
CA LYS A 261 20.88 -18.49 6.13
C LYS A 261 19.73 -19.47 6.32
N ASP A 262 19.00 -19.32 7.42
CA ASP A 262 17.86 -20.18 7.75
C ASP A 262 16.55 -19.66 7.15
N VAL A 263 16.55 -18.49 6.50
CA VAL A 263 15.40 -17.93 5.78
C VAL A 263 15.47 -18.33 4.30
N THR A 264 14.38 -18.86 3.77
CA THR A 264 14.24 -19.17 2.35
C THR A 264 13.17 -18.31 1.70
N ILE A 265 13.54 -17.52 0.67
CA ILE A 265 12.59 -16.77 -0.15
C ILE A 265 12.61 -17.34 -1.57
N GLY A 266 11.44 -17.74 -2.06
CA GLY A 266 11.25 -18.24 -3.43
C GLY A 266 10.29 -17.33 -4.22
N TYR A 267 10.41 -17.36 -5.56
CA TYR A 267 9.50 -16.69 -6.48
C TYR A 267 9.00 -17.67 -7.54
N GLU A 268 7.71 -17.57 -7.84
CA GLU A 268 7.05 -18.24 -8.94
C GLU A 268 6.43 -17.19 -9.86
N LEU A 269 6.90 -17.10 -11.10
CA LEU A 269 6.38 -16.12 -12.08
C LEU A 269 5.17 -16.69 -12.81
N GLY A 270 4.03 -15.99 -12.70
CA GLY A 270 2.79 -16.34 -13.37
C GLY A 270 1.54 -16.04 -12.55
N ASP A 271 0.38 -16.50 -13.05
CA ASP A 271 -0.89 -16.34 -12.35
C ASP A 271 -0.87 -17.07 -11.01
N GLY A 272 -1.08 -16.29 -9.92
CA GLY A 272 -0.94 -16.80 -8.55
C GLY A 272 -1.89 -17.94 -8.21
N ARG A 273 -3.13 -17.92 -8.73
CA ARG A 273 -4.10 -19.00 -8.52
C ARG A 273 -3.67 -20.29 -9.22
N LEU A 274 -3.23 -20.18 -10.48
CA LEU A 274 -2.81 -21.34 -11.25
C LEU A 274 -1.52 -21.95 -10.68
N LEU A 275 -0.59 -21.12 -10.26
CA LEU A 275 0.64 -21.54 -9.61
C LEU A 275 0.35 -22.18 -8.24
N MET A 276 -0.48 -21.55 -7.40
CA MET A 276 -0.87 -22.10 -6.10
C MET A 276 -1.52 -23.49 -6.24
N ARG A 277 -2.35 -23.69 -7.26
CA ARG A 277 -2.96 -25.00 -7.54
C ARG A 277 -1.93 -26.09 -7.86
N ARG A 278 -0.85 -25.74 -8.57
CA ARG A 278 0.16 -26.69 -9.09
C ARG A 278 1.37 -26.83 -8.18
N THR A 279 1.62 -25.85 -7.30
CA THR A 279 2.83 -25.85 -6.47
C THR A 279 2.92 -27.10 -5.61
N PRO A 280 4.11 -27.72 -5.51
CA PRO A 280 4.39 -28.76 -4.52
C PRO A 280 4.61 -28.17 -3.13
N GLU A 281 4.77 -26.85 -3.03
CA GLU A 281 4.93 -26.15 -1.76
C GLU A 281 3.67 -26.26 -0.90
N GLY A 282 3.86 -26.15 0.40
CA GLY A 282 2.80 -26.32 1.38
C GLY A 282 3.01 -27.56 2.26
N PRO A 283 2.12 -27.83 3.20
CA PRO A 283 1.03 -26.94 3.56
C PRO A 283 1.52 -25.61 4.13
N PHE A 284 0.77 -24.52 3.86
CA PHE A 284 1.10 -23.16 4.33
C PHE A 284 0.43 -22.85 5.66
N ASP A 285 1.15 -22.19 6.55
CA ASP A 285 0.60 -21.64 7.80
C ASP A 285 -0.22 -20.37 7.53
N LEU A 286 0.18 -19.62 6.50
CA LEU A 286 -0.49 -18.42 6.06
C LEU A 286 -0.44 -18.30 4.53
N VAL A 287 -1.59 -18.04 3.92
CA VAL A 287 -1.70 -17.60 2.53
C VAL A 287 -2.16 -16.15 2.52
N VAL A 288 -1.41 -15.28 1.85
CA VAL A 288 -1.74 -13.85 1.73
C VAL A 288 -2.10 -13.53 0.29
N LEU A 289 -3.25 -12.91 0.08
CA LEU A 289 -3.73 -12.43 -1.21
C LEU A 289 -3.61 -10.90 -1.23
N ASP A 290 -2.63 -10.39 -1.95
CA ASP A 290 -2.40 -8.96 -2.16
C ASP A 290 -1.94 -8.68 -3.61
N ALA A 291 -2.73 -9.17 -4.55
CA ALA A 291 -2.48 -9.06 -5.99
C ALA A 291 -3.49 -8.09 -6.63
N PHE A 292 -3.29 -6.79 -6.41
CA PHE A 292 -4.10 -5.75 -7.04
C PHE A 292 -3.28 -5.05 -8.14
N SER A 293 -3.90 -4.82 -9.31
CA SER A 293 -3.35 -3.94 -10.33
C SER A 293 -4.18 -2.65 -10.36
N SER A 294 -3.62 -1.55 -9.88
CA SER A 294 -4.35 -0.29 -9.67
C SER A 294 -5.59 -0.51 -8.78
N ASP A 295 -6.71 0.12 -9.07
CA ASP A 295 -7.97 -0.07 -8.33
C ASP A 295 -8.83 -1.23 -8.87
N SER A 296 -8.28 -2.11 -9.73
CA SER A 296 -9.04 -3.23 -10.31
C SER A 296 -9.04 -4.46 -9.39
N VAL A 297 -10.18 -5.14 -9.35
CA VAL A 297 -10.36 -6.35 -8.55
C VAL A 297 -10.05 -7.58 -9.41
N PRO A 298 -9.04 -8.38 -9.07
CA PRO A 298 -8.75 -9.63 -9.79
C PRO A 298 -9.75 -10.71 -9.37
N VAL A 299 -10.95 -10.64 -9.91
CA VAL A 299 -12.09 -11.49 -9.49
C VAL A 299 -11.76 -12.97 -9.47
N HIS A 300 -10.98 -13.46 -10.44
CA HIS A 300 -10.58 -14.87 -10.54
C HIS A 300 -9.77 -15.37 -9.33
N LEU A 301 -9.18 -14.46 -8.53
CA LEU A 301 -8.49 -14.78 -7.28
C LEU A 301 -9.46 -14.81 -6.07
N LEU A 302 -10.69 -14.34 -6.25
CA LEU A 302 -11.68 -14.11 -5.19
C LEU A 302 -12.97 -14.91 -5.40
N THR A 303 -12.95 -15.99 -6.20
CA THR A 303 -14.07 -16.90 -6.40
C THR A 303 -14.06 -18.01 -5.35
N LYS A 304 -15.20 -18.70 -5.19
CA LYS A 304 -15.28 -19.88 -4.31
C LYS A 304 -14.23 -20.93 -4.67
N GLU A 305 -14.05 -21.19 -5.96
CA GLU A 305 -13.10 -22.16 -6.48
C GLU A 305 -11.64 -21.74 -6.17
N ALA A 306 -11.34 -20.44 -6.23
CA ALA A 306 -10.04 -19.93 -5.85
C ALA A 306 -9.78 -20.11 -4.35
N VAL A 307 -10.74 -19.74 -3.51
CA VAL A 307 -10.63 -19.92 -2.05
C VAL A 307 -10.46 -21.42 -1.70
N GLN A 308 -11.15 -22.31 -2.40
CA GLN A 308 -10.98 -23.76 -2.21
C GLN A 308 -9.54 -24.20 -2.51
N ILE A 309 -8.94 -23.71 -3.60
CA ILE A 309 -7.53 -23.99 -3.91
C ILE A 309 -6.60 -23.54 -2.77
N TYR A 310 -6.85 -22.37 -2.19
CA TYR A 310 -6.03 -21.86 -1.08
C TYR A 310 -6.22 -22.73 0.17
N LEU A 311 -7.46 -23.14 0.47
CA LEU A 311 -7.76 -24.03 1.59
C LEU A 311 -7.07 -25.39 1.47
N ASP A 312 -7.01 -25.96 0.27
CA ASP A 312 -6.37 -27.24 0.00
C ASP A 312 -4.84 -27.18 0.23
N LYS A 313 -4.27 -25.97 0.24
CA LYS A 313 -2.84 -25.71 0.49
C LYS A 313 -2.53 -25.26 1.91
N LEU A 314 -3.55 -25.06 2.76
CA LEU A 314 -3.32 -24.68 4.16
C LEU A 314 -2.98 -25.86 5.04
N ALA A 315 -2.09 -25.60 5.99
CA ALA A 315 -1.88 -26.44 7.15
C ALA A 315 -3.14 -26.52 8.03
N GLU A 316 -3.17 -27.44 8.98
CA GLU A 316 -4.11 -27.39 10.08
C GLU A 316 -3.90 -26.11 10.89
N GLY A 317 -4.96 -25.40 11.20
CA GLY A 317 -4.90 -24.08 11.85
C GLY A 317 -4.39 -22.94 10.95
N GLY A 318 -4.12 -23.18 9.67
CA GLY A 318 -3.65 -22.17 8.73
C GLY A 318 -4.68 -21.09 8.41
N LEU A 319 -4.21 -19.91 7.99
CA LEU A 319 -5.02 -18.72 7.74
C LEU A 319 -4.92 -18.27 6.29
N ILE A 320 -6.01 -17.71 5.75
CA ILE A 320 -6.01 -16.98 4.47
C ILE A 320 -6.30 -15.51 4.76
N ALA A 321 -5.36 -14.63 4.42
CA ALA A 321 -5.49 -13.20 4.59
C ALA A 321 -5.67 -12.50 3.24
N PHE A 322 -6.71 -11.70 3.11
CA PHE A 322 -7.01 -10.90 1.92
C PHE A 322 -6.82 -9.43 2.24
N HIS A 323 -5.94 -8.76 1.49
CA HIS A 323 -5.90 -7.30 1.45
C HIS A 323 -7.09 -6.82 0.62
N ILE A 324 -8.05 -6.14 1.24
CA ILE A 324 -9.31 -5.75 0.58
C ILE A 324 -9.53 -4.23 0.56
N SER A 325 -8.46 -3.45 0.79
CA SER A 325 -8.52 -1.99 0.64
C SER A 325 -8.83 -1.63 -0.81
N ASN A 326 -10.01 -1.12 -1.06
CA ASN A 326 -10.43 -0.69 -2.40
C ASN A 326 -11.29 0.57 -2.30
N ARG A 327 -11.14 1.49 -3.27
CA ARG A 327 -11.89 2.76 -3.28
C ARG A 327 -13.33 2.59 -3.73
N TYR A 328 -13.60 1.60 -4.55
CA TYR A 328 -14.84 1.49 -5.30
C TYR A 328 -15.69 0.29 -4.88
N PHE A 329 -15.04 -0.76 -4.36
CA PHE A 329 -15.69 -2.04 -4.08
C PHE A 329 -15.55 -2.43 -2.62
N ASP A 330 -16.66 -2.86 -2.03
CA ASP A 330 -16.67 -3.53 -0.72
C ASP A 330 -16.52 -5.04 -0.91
N LEU A 331 -15.33 -5.53 -0.74
CA LEU A 331 -15.00 -6.94 -0.91
C LEU A 331 -15.32 -7.79 0.33
N ARG A 332 -15.76 -7.18 1.43
CA ARG A 332 -16.17 -7.92 2.64
C ARG A 332 -17.37 -8.80 2.34
N THR A 333 -18.34 -8.25 1.61
CA THR A 333 -19.60 -8.93 1.29
C THR A 333 -19.40 -10.18 0.41
N PRO A 334 -18.78 -10.11 -0.78
CA PRO A 334 -18.56 -11.31 -1.59
C PRO A 334 -17.66 -12.35 -0.91
N LEU A 335 -16.60 -11.94 -0.21
CA LEU A 335 -15.74 -12.86 0.50
C LEU A 335 -16.44 -13.48 1.72
N GLY A 336 -17.25 -12.70 2.45
CA GLY A 336 -18.10 -13.20 3.53
C GLY A 336 -19.11 -14.25 3.04
N ARG A 337 -19.70 -14.03 1.84
CA ARG A 337 -20.61 -15.02 1.20
C ARG A 337 -19.88 -16.32 0.85
N ILE A 338 -18.67 -16.23 0.31
CA ILE A 338 -17.83 -17.40 -0.01
C ILE A 338 -17.46 -18.15 1.27
N ALA A 339 -17.02 -17.42 2.29
CA ALA A 339 -16.68 -18.03 3.57
C ALA A 339 -17.87 -18.78 4.19
N HIS A 340 -19.07 -18.17 4.15
CA HIS A 340 -20.29 -18.84 4.61
C HIS A 340 -20.57 -20.13 3.84
N GLU A 341 -20.44 -20.11 2.52
CA GLU A 341 -20.64 -21.27 1.65
C GLU A 341 -19.67 -22.42 1.97
N LEU A 342 -18.41 -22.07 2.29
CA LEU A 342 -17.36 -23.03 2.59
C LEU A 342 -17.27 -23.39 4.09
N GLY A 343 -18.18 -22.88 4.92
CA GLY A 343 -18.19 -23.16 6.37
C GLY A 343 -17.04 -22.50 7.14
N LEU A 344 -16.41 -21.45 6.58
CA LEU A 344 -15.28 -20.75 7.20
C LEU A 344 -15.73 -19.65 8.15
N ARG A 345 -14.83 -19.28 9.05
CA ARG A 345 -14.95 -18.12 9.92
C ARG A 345 -14.25 -16.92 9.28
N VAL A 346 -14.81 -15.74 9.50
CA VAL A 346 -14.30 -14.48 8.95
C VAL A 346 -13.98 -13.52 10.08
N PHE A 347 -12.83 -12.88 9.96
CA PHE A 347 -12.41 -11.77 10.80
C PHE A 347 -12.03 -10.62 9.89
N VAL A 348 -12.45 -9.40 10.25
CA VAL A 348 -12.15 -8.18 9.49
C VAL A 348 -11.55 -7.15 10.42
N ARG A 349 -10.45 -6.53 10.00
CA ARG A 349 -9.90 -5.38 10.71
C ARG A 349 -9.69 -4.22 9.75
N SER A 350 -10.36 -3.10 10.08
CA SER A 350 -10.16 -1.82 9.42
C SER A 350 -9.16 -1.00 10.22
N ASP A 351 -8.11 -0.53 9.56
CA ASP A 351 -7.04 0.30 10.14
C ASP A 351 -7.07 1.68 9.46
N ASN A 352 -8.12 2.45 9.78
CA ASN A 352 -8.42 3.75 9.14
C ASN A 352 -7.76 4.93 9.86
N VAL A 353 -7.20 4.70 11.05
CA VAL A 353 -6.60 5.76 11.86
C VAL A 353 -5.10 5.61 11.85
N VAL A 354 -4.42 6.49 11.14
CA VAL A 354 -2.97 6.57 11.10
C VAL A 354 -2.54 7.83 11.84
N THR A 355 -1.78 7.68 12.94
CA THR A 355 -1.26 8.83 13.67
C THR A 355 -0.17 9.54 12.86
N LYS A 356 0.17 10.81 13.25
CA LYS A 356 1.26 11.56 12.60
C LYS A 356 2.59 10.80 12.67
N GLU A 357 2.84 10.14 13.79
CA GLU A 357 4.03 9.32 14.02
C GLU A 357 4.07 8.12 13.08
N GLN A 358 2.99 7.34 13.04
CA GLN A 358 2.85 6.19 12.15
C GLN A 358 2.94 6.58 10.68
N PHE A 359 2.37 7.75 10.33
CA PHE A 359 2.50 8.29 8.98
C PHE A 359 3.95 8.65 8.64
N ALA A 360 4.70 9.21 9.59
CA ALA A 360 6.14 9.49 9.43
C ALA A 360 6.96 8.20 9.30
N GLU A 361 6.51 7.10 9.90
CA GLU A 361 7.10 5.76 9.76
C GLU A 361 6.73 5.07 8.44
N GLY A 362 5.93 5.71 7.61
CA GLY A 362 5.51 5.19 6.31
C GLY A 362 4.25 4.33 6.35
N LYS A 363 3.54 4.23 7.47
CA LYS A 363 2.27 3.51 7.58
C LYS A 363 1.21 4.12 6.67
N LYS A 364 0.33 3.28 6.15
CA LYS A 364 -0.87 3.62 5.40
C LYS A 364 -2.09 2.91 6.00
N GLU A 365 -3.25 3.49 5.76
CA GLU A 365 -4.53 2.86 6.06
C GLU A 365 -4.66 1.53 5.32
N SER A 366 -5.39 0.59 5.94
CA SER A 366 -5.66 -0.70 5.31
C SER A 366 -6.92 -1.37 5.84
N LEU A 367 -7.46 -2.25 5.02
CA LEU A 367 -8.59 -3.12 5.35
C LEU A 367 -8.20 -4.55 4.97
N TRP A 368 -8.25 -5.44 5.96
CA TRP A 368 -7.92 -6.85 5.77
C TRP A 368 -9.05 -7.75 6.22
N LEU A 369 -9.24 -8.83 5.50
CA LEU A 369 -10.16 -9.92 5.83
C LEU A 369 -9.37 -11.21 5.96
N VAL A 370 -9.64 -11.96 7.03
CA VAL A 370 -9.01 -13.26 7.29
C VAL A 370 -10.06 -14.33 7.33
N MET A 371 -9.80 -15.43 6.64
CA MET A 371 -10.60 -16.65 6.71
C MET A 371 -9.81 -17.75 7.43
N CYS A 372 -10.50 -18.50 8.26
CA CYS A 372 -9.97 -19.68 8.96
C CYS A 372 -11.04 -20.76 9.09
N ARG A 373 -10.63 -21.99 9.41
CA ARG A 373 -11.57 -23.10 9.67
C ARG A 373 -12.25 -22.92 11.02
N ASP A 374 -11.48 -22.66 12.05
CA ASP A 374 -11.94 -22.47 13.43
C ASP A 374 -11.54 -21.08 13.95
N PRO A 375 -12.35 -20.43 14.81
CA PRO A 375 -12.00 -19.14 15.40
C PRO A 375 -10.70 -19.20 16.20
N GLU A 376 -10.40 -20.33 16.80
CA GLU A 376 -9.20 -20.60 17.60
C GLU A 376 -7.92 -20.47 16.79
N ASP A 377 -7.97 -20.64 15.46
CA ASP A 377 -6.84 -20.47 14.56
C ASP A 377 -6.31 -19.02 14.58
N MET A 378 -7.18 -18.05 14.90
CA MET A 378 -6.81 -16.63 15.09
C MET A 378 -6.10 -16.37 16.43
N GLY A 379 -5.96 -17.39 17.29
CA GLY A 379 -5.31 -17.25 18.58
C GLY A 379 -5.87 -16.10 19.42
N PRO A 380 -5.02 -15.28 20.07
CA PRO A 380 -5.48 -14.16 20.89
C PRO A 380 -6.19 -13.05 20.10
N LEU A 381 -5.92 -12.93 18.79
CA LEU A 381 -6.52 -11.89 17.94
C LEU A 381 -8.05 -12.02 17.87
N GLN A 382 -8.58 -13.24 17.99
CA GLN A 382 -10.01 -13.48 17.98
C GLN A 382 -10.78 -12.72 19.08
N ASN A 383 -10.12 -12.34 20.18
CA ASN A 383 -10.72 -11.66 21.32
C ASN A 383 -10.47 -10.15 21.34
N LEU A 384 -9.72 -9.63 20.35
CA LEU A 384 -9.45 -8.21 20.26
C LEU A 384 -10.65 -7.46 19.67
N PRO A 385 -11.08 -6.35 20.27
CA PRO A 385 -12.20 -5.56 19.77
C PRO A 385 -11.90 -4.87 18.43
N THR A 386 -10.64 -4.88 18.00
CA THR A 386 -10.21 -4.35 16.70
C THR A 386 -10.43 -5.31 15.54
N TRP A 387 -10.68 -6.60 15.83
CA TRP A 387 -10.99 -7.62 14.86
C TRP A 387 -12.49 -7.94 14.91
N ASP A 388 -13.24 -7.38 13.97
CA ASP A 388 -14.67 -7.64 13.84
C ASP A 388 -14.92 -9.06 13.35
N ARG A 389 -16.02 -9.66 13.83
CA ARG A 389 -16.55 -10.92 13.32
C ARG A 389 -17.87 -10.66 12.62
N PRO A 390 -17.87 -10.35 11.33
CA PRO A 390 -19.12 -10.14 10.60
C PRO A 390 -19.95 -11.42 10.66
N GLY A 391 -21.26 -11.23 10.77
CA GLY A 391 -22.20 -12.35 10.67
C GLY A 391 -22.13 -13.02 9.28
N PRO A 392 -22.71 -14.21 9.15
CA PRO A 392 -22.69 -14.93 7.88
C PRO A 392 -23.44 -14.15 6.80
N GLU A 393 -22.75 -13.82 5.72
CA GLU A 393 -23.34 -13.18 4.55
C GLU A 393 -24.12 -14.23 3.75
N ARG A 394 -25.43 -14.03 3.56
CA ARG A 394 -26.30 -15.01 2.88
C ARG A 394 -26.94 -14.48 1.61
N ASP A 395 -27.23 -13.20 1.59
CA ASP A 395 -28.09 -12.59 0.57
C ASP A 395 -27.31 -12.10 -0.65
N PHE A 396 -25.98 -12.00 -0.54
CA PHE A 396 -25.14 -11.60 -1.67
C PHE A 396 -24.95 -12.77 -2.65
N PRO A 397 -24.97 -12.52 -3.97
CA PRO A 397 -24.67 -13.55 -4.97
C PRO A 397 -23.29 -14.16 -4.79
N LEU A 398 -23.23 -15.49 -4.76
CA LEU A 398 -21.97 -16.21 -4.64
C LEU A 398 -21.07 -15.96 -5.86
N TRP A 399 -19.85 -15.52 -5.63
CA TRP A 399 -18.86 -15.43 -6.70
C TRP A 399 -18.23 -16.79 -6.96
N THR A 400 -18.41 -17.24 -8.21
CA THR A 400 -17.83 -18.47 -8.75
C THR A 400 -17.06 -18.14 -10.03
N ASP A 401 -16.34 -19.12 -10.58
CA ASP A 401 -15.65 -18.97 -11.87
C ASP A 401 -16.59 -18.62 -13.01
N ASP A 402 -17.84 -19.09 -12.94
CA ASP A 402 -18.85 -18.84 -13.97
C ASP A 402 -19.64 -17.56 -13.75
N HIS A 403 -19.69 -17.03 -12.52
CA HIS A 403 -20.51 -15.87 -12.20
C HIS A 403 -19.92 -15.03 -11.06
N ALA A 404 -19.74 -13.73 -11.34
CA ALA A 404 -19.35 -12.75 -10.33
C ALA A 404 -20.09 -11.42 -10.55
N ASN A 405 -20.91 -11.01 -9.59
CA ASN A 405 -21.59 -9.72 -9.60
C ASN A 405 -20.71 -8.63 -9.02
N VAL A 406 -19.74 -8.14 -9.81
CA VAL A 406 -18.79 -7.09 -9.37
C VAL A 406 -19.51 -5.77 -9.10
N LEU A 407 -20.53 -5.44 -9.90
CA LEU A 407 -21.30 -4.20 -9.73
C LEU A 407 -22.10 -4.20 -8.42
N GLY A 408 -22.53 -5.37 -7.94
CA GLY A 408 -23.21 -5.49 -6.66
C GLY A 408 -22.29 -5.19 -5.45
N ALA A 409 -21.00 -5.23 -5.63
CA ALA A 409 -20.01 -4.89 -4.60
C ALA A 409 -19.59 -3.41 -4.62
N LEU A 410 -20.17 -2.56 -5.51
CA LEU A 410 -19.86 -1.12 -5.55
C LEU A 410 -20.24 -0.43 -4.23
N ILE A 411 -19.35 0.38 -3.71
CA ILE A 411 -19.63 1.24 -2.56
C ILE A 411 -20.52 2.40 -3.03
N PRO A 412 -21.73 2.58 -2.45
CA PRO A 412 -22.60 3.69 -2.80
C PRO A 412 -21.89 5.05 -2.56
N ALA A 413 -22.18 6.03 -3.41
CA ALA A 413 -21.59 7.37 -3.31
C ALA A 413 -21.87 8.06 -1.95
N SER A 414 -22.95 7.68 -1.26
CA SER A 414 -23.32 8.14 0.08
C SER A 414 -22.52 7.51 1.24
N GLY A 415 -21.70 6.50 0.96
CA GLY A 415 -20.89 5.78 1.95
C GLY A 415 -19.37 6.05 1.82
N ARG A 416 -18.99 7.08 1.04
CA ARG A 416 -17.58 7.49 0.85
C ARG A 416 -17.19 8.62 1.76
#